data_3b78667e6d541fdf21aec0915ffcfd59
#
_entry.id   3b78667e6d541fdf21aec0915ffcfd59
#
_cell.length_a   1.000
_cell.length_b   1.000
_cell.length_c   1.000
_cell.angle_alpha   90.00
_cell.angle_beta   90.00
_cell.angle_gamma   90.00
#
_symmetry.space_group_name_H-M   'P 1'
#
loop_
_entity.id
_entity.type
_entity.pdbx_description
1 polymer ?
#
loop_
_entity_poly.entity_id
_entity_poly.type
_entity_poly.pdbx_seq_one_letter_code
_entity_poly.pdbx_strand_id
1 'polypeptide(L)'
;LVIGSTVEDFFNHSTSDLIAFYFFDEVLINNQQIDAADWVLAFNGNICVGARQWDCISSSCDLPVYGYNSLNPLTDGYMLSGQLPSFKIYDTSNTILYDAISSSNILWQDGSFNQIEILNAE
;
A
#
# COMPACT_ATOMS: atom_id res chain seq x y z
N LEU A 1 14.78 -2.28 14.48
CA LEU A 1 15.59 -2.14 13.27
C LEU A 1 16.28 -3.44 12.92
N VAL A 2 16.12 -3.88 11.70
CA VAL A 2 16.81 -5.08 11.20
C VAL A 2 17.85 -4.64 10.18
N ILE A 3 19.13 -4.82 10.51
CA ILE A 3 20.24 -4.37 9.67
C ILE A 3 20.38 -5.30 8.46
N GLY A 4 20.50 -4.71 7.27
CA GLY A 4 20.66 -5.46 6.03
C GLY A 4 19.37 -5.96 5.41
N SER A 5 18.19 -5.69 6.02
CA SER A 5 16.91 -6.07 5.47
C SER A 5 16.43 -5.05 4.46
N THR A 6 15.66 -5.53 3.47
CA THR A 6 14.97 -4.68 2.50
C THR A 6 13.58 -4.32 3.01
N VAL A 7 12.89 -3.42 2.31
CA VAL A 7 11.50 -3.08 2.63
C VAL A 7 10.62 -4.31 2.55
N GLU A 8 10.86 -5.20 1.59
CA GLU A 8 10.09 -6.44 1.42
C GLU A 8 10.20 -7.34 2.66
N ASP A 9 11.34 -7.35 3.33
CA ASP A 9 11.50 -8.17 4.54
C ASP A 9 10.65 -7.63 5.69
N PHE A 10 10.50 -6.31 5.81
CA PHE A 10 9.65 -5.69 6.84
C PHE A 10 8.17 -5.80 6.50
N PHE A 11 7.82 -5.63 5.23
CA PHE A 11 6.45 -5.51 4.77
C PHE A 11 6.07 -6.67 3.87
N ASN A 12 6.64 -7.84 4.18
CA ASN A 12 6.39 -9.04 3.42
C ASN A 12 4.91 -9.42 3.44
N HIS A 13 4.40 -9.83 2.29
CA HIS A 13 3.02 -10.26 2.14
C HIS A 13 2.94 -11.29 1.03
N SER A 14 1.85 -12.05 1.04
CA SER A 14 1.52 -12.99 -0.03
C SER A 14 0.67 -12.31 -1.09
N THR A 15 0.81 -12.75 -2.31
CA THR A 15 -0.17 -12.43 -3.35
C THR A 15 -1.42 -13.27 -3.17
N SER A 16 -2.50 -12.84 -3.78
CA SER A 16 -3.79 -13.52 -3.73
C SER A 16 -4.47 -13.37 -5.09
N ASP A 17 -5.37 -14.30 -5.41
CA ASP A 17 -6.23 -14.18 -6.57
C ASP A 17 -7.29 -13.09 -6.40
N LEU A 18 -7.58 -12.71 -5.16
CA LEU A 18 -8.51 -11.64 -4.84
C LEU A 18 -7.70 -10.35 -4.66
N ILE A 19 -7.95 -9.37 -5.52
CA ILE A 19 -7.11 -8.20 -5.60
C ILE A 19 -7.92 -6.98 -6.03
N ALA A 20 -7.65 -5.85 -5.39
CA ALA A 20 -8.09 -4.53 -5.84
C ALA A 20 -6.86 -3.66 -6.08
N PHE A 21 -6.96 -2.72 -7.00
CA PHE A 21 -5.88 -1.79 -7.29
C PHE A 21 -6.28 -0.40 -6.84
N TYR A 22 -5.35 0.27 -6.14
CA TYR A 22 -5.51 1.66 -5.72
C TYR A 22 -4.49 2.52 -6.45
N PHE A 23 -4.99 3.60 -7.05
CA PHE A 23 -4.17 4.56 -7.80
C PHE A 23 -4.20 5.88 -7.06
N PHE A 24 -3.05 6.54 -6.98
CA PHE A 24 -2.95 7.85 -6.35
C PHE A 24 -2.38 8.84 -7.36
N ASP A 25 -3.04 9.98 -7.54
CA ASP A 25 -2.53 11.02 -8.43
C ASP A 25 -1.27 11.65 -7.85
N GLU A 26 -1.26 11.86 -6.53
CA GLU A 26 -0.11 12.39 -5.81
C GLU A 26 0.12 11.61 -4.52
N VAL A 27 1.39 11.31 -4.24
CA VAL A 27 1.81 10.70 -2.98
C VAL A 27 2.83 11.64 -2.34
N LEU A 28 2.52 12.12 -1.13
CA LEU A 28 3.23 13.21 -0.50
C LEU A 28 3.67 12.86 0.92
N ILE A 29 4.83 13.39 1.32
CA ILE A 29 5.26 13.49 2.72
C ILE A 29 5.46 14.96 3.01
N ASN A 30 4.74 15.50 3.99
CA ASN A 30 4.77 16.93 4.35
C ASN A 30 4.55 17.83 3.12
N ASN A 31 3.57 17.46 2.29
CA ASN A 31 3.19 18.18 1.07
C ASN A 31 4.25 18.19 -0.03
N GLN A 32 5.24 17.33 0.04
CA GLN A 32 6.27 17.18 -1.01
C GLN A 32 6.19 15.78 -1.60
N GLN A 33 6.33 15.70 -2.92
CA GLN A 33 6.31 14.41 -3.60
C GLN A 33 7.42 13.50 -3.10
N ILE A 34 7.11 12.22 -2.97
CA ILE A 34 8.09 11.23 -2.55
C ILE A 34 9.07 10.89 -3.67
N ASP A 35 10.20 10.29 -3.30
CA ASP A 35 11.22 9.86 -4.26
C ASP A 35 10.88 8.51 -4.86
N ALA A 36 11.53 8.20 -5.99
CA ALA A 36 11.36 6.90 -6.65
C ALA A 36 11.86 5.72 -5.80
N ALA A 37 12.66 5.98 -4.76
CA ALA A 37 13.12 4.94 -3.83
C ALA A 37 12.12 4.66 -2.71
N ASP A 38 11.09 5.48 -2.57
CA ASP A 38 10.11 5.36 -1.49
C ASP A 38 9.01 4.36 -1.86
N TRP A 39 8.31 3.88 -0.84
CA TRP A 39 7.31 2.83 -1.01
C TRP A 39 5.94 3.28 -0.49
N VAL A 40 4.90 2.79 -1.15
CA VAL A 40 3.51 2.90 -0.66
C VAL A 40 3.05 1.51 -0.26
N LEU A 41 2.42 1.43 0.90
CA LEU A 41 2.00 0.16 1.48
C LEU A 41 0.53 0.23 1.88
N ALA A 42 -0.12 -0.93 1.83
CA ALA A 42 -1.50 -1.08 2.30
C ALA A 42 -1.55 -2.10 3.42
N PHE A 43 -2.39 -1.82 4.41
CA PHE A 43 -2.57 -2.67 5.58
C PHE A 43 -4.04 -2.94 5.85
N ASN A 44 -4.32 -4.13 6.35
CA ASN A 44 -5.58 -4.44 7.01
C ASN A 44 -5.28 -4.59 8.51
N GLY A 45 -5.56 -3.53 9.27
CA GLY A 45 -5.06 -3.46 10.63
C GLY A 45 -3.54 -3.46 10.67
N ASN A 46 -2.95 -4.47 11.28
CA ASN A 46 -1.50 -4.60 11.37
C ASN A 46 -0.90 -5.51 10.29
N ILE A 47 -1.74 -6.05 9.42
CA ILE A 47 -1.32 -7.01 8.41
C ILE A 47 -1.05 -6.28 7.10
N CYS A 48 0.18 -6.38 6.59
CA CYS A 48 0.51 -5.83 5.28
C CYS A 48 -0.18 -6.66 4.20
N VAL A 49 -0.95 -5.98 3.36
CA VAL A 49 -1.71 -6.62 2.27
C VAL A 49 -1.33 -6.09 0.89
N GLY A 50 -0.32 -5.25 0.82
CA GLY A 50 0.22 -4.76 -0.44
C GLY A 50 1.37 -3.80 -0.22
N ALA A 51 2.31 -3.79 -1.16
CA ALA A 51 3.46 -2.89 -1.12
C ALA A 51 3.96 -2.67 -2.54
N ARG A 52 4.34 -1.44 -2.84
CA ARG A 52 4.95 -1.11 -4.12
C ARG A 52 5.94 0.02 -3.98
N GLN A 53 7.13 -0.14 -4.57
CA GLN A 53 8.06 0.96 -4.76
C GLN A 53 7.45 1.94 -5.76
N TRP A 54 7.45 3.23 -5.38
CA TRP A 54 6.71 4.25 -6.13
C TRP A 54 7.62 4.92 -7.16
N ASP A 55 8.06 4.11 -8.12
CA ASP A 55 9.07 4.51 -9.11
C ASP A 55 8.51 4.72 -10.51
N CYS A 56 7.22 4.98 -10.64
CA CYS A 56 6.56 5.18 -11.93
C CYS A 56 6.83 6.59 -12.43
N ILE A 57 7.61 6.72 -13.50
CA ILE A 57 8.08 8.01 -13.99
C ILE A 57 7.12 8.64 -14.98
N SER A 58 6.52 7.85 -15.87
CA SER A 58 5.71 8.38 -16.98
C SER A 58 4.25 7.95 -16.93
N SER A 59 3.85 7.24 -15.89
CA SER A 59 2.48 6.79 -15.71
C SER A 59 2.16 6.69 -14.22
N SER A 60 0.87 6.59 -13.90
CA SER A 60 0.47 6.39 -12.51
C SER A 60 0.87 5.01 -12.03
N CYS A 61 1.36 4.95 -10.80
CA CYS A 61 1.55 3.67 -10.13
C CYS A 61 0.22 3.12 -9.66
N ASP A 62 0.11 1.81 -9.66
CA ASP A 62 -0.97 1.09 -9.02
C ASP A 62 -0.43 0.37 -7.80
N LEU A 63 -1.20 0.39 -6.71
CA LEU A 63 -0.90 -0.38 -5.52
C LEU A 63 -1.85 -1.58 -5.48
N PRO A 64 -1.33 -2.81 -5.65
CA PRO A 64 -2.17 -3.99 -5.48
C PRO A 64 -2.46 -4.20 -4.00
N VAL A 65 -3.73 -4.44 -3.67
CA VAL A 65 -4.19 -4.69 -2.30
C VAL A 65 -4.95 -6.00 -2.29
N TYR A 66 -4.40 -6.97 -1.57
CA TYR A 66 -4.82 -8.36 -1.66
C TYR A 66 -5.89 -8.73 -0.65
N GLY A 67 -6.81 -9.60 -1.10
CA GLY A 67 -7.92 -10.07 -0.31
C GLY A 67 -7.72 -11.47 0.25
N TYR A 68 -8.53 -11.80 1.25
CA TYR A 68 -8.55 -13.12 1.87
C TYR A 68 -9.07 -14.15 0.87
N ASN A 69 -8.29 -15.18 0.64
CA ASN A 69 -8.67 -16.35 -0.15
C ASN A 69 -8.70 -17.56 0.77
N SER A 70 -9.89 -18.12 0.98
CA SER A 70 -10.08 -19.26 1.92
C SER A 70 -9.28 -20.50 1.53
N LEU A 71 -8.83 -20.60 0.28
CA LEU A 71 -8.01 -21.72 -0.20
C LEU A 71 -6.52 -21.50 0.00
N ASN A 72 -6.12 -20.30 0.48
CA ASN A 72 -4.73 -19.97 0.70
C ASN A 72 -4.52 -19.42 2.12
N PRO A 73 -4.02 -20.25 3.06
CA PRO A 73 -3.86 -19.82 4.45
C PRO A 73 -2.85 -18.69 4.64
N LEU A 74 -2.00 -18.42 3.65
CA LEU A 74 -1.08 -17.28 3.70
C LEU A 74 -1.81 -15.95 3.63
N THR A 75 -3.08 -15.93 3.23
CA THR A 75 -3.90 -14.72 3.13
C THR A 75 -4.81 -14.52 4.34
N ASP A 76 -4.60 -15.25 5.44
CA ASP A 76 -5.38 -15.06 6.65
C ASP A 76 -5.27 -13.61 7.13
N GLY A 77 -6.40 -13.00 7.41
CA GLY A 77 -6.46 -11.61 7.86
C GLY A 77 -6.39 -10.57 6.75
N TYR A 78 -6.33 -10.99 5.49
CA TYR A 78 -6.32 -10.07 4.35
C TYR A 78 -7.71 -9.46 4.14
N MET A 79 -7.84 -8.56 3.15
CA MET A 79 -9.03 -7.75 2.98
C MET A 79 -10.28 -8.60 2.69
N LEU A 80 -11.38 -8.18 3.28
CA LEU A 80 -12.72 -8.67 2.95
C LEU A 80 -13.50 -7.53 2.30
N SER A 81 -14.47 -7.89 1.44
CA SER A 81 -15.33 -6.91 0.78
C SER A 81 -15.94 -5.95 1.79
N GLY A 82 -15.84 -4.66 1.51
CA GLY A 82 -16.38 -3.61 2.35
C GLY A 82 -15.47 -3.13 3.47
N GLN A 83 -14.31 -3.73 3.65
CA GLN A 83 -13.30 -3.22 4.59
C GLN A 83 -12.51 -2.08 3.95
N LEU A 84 -12.02 -1.16 4.79
CA LEU A 84 -11.22 -0.04 4.34
C LEU A 84 -9.74 -0.32 4.63
N PRO A 85 -8.88 -0.37 3.61
CA PRO A 85 -7.45 -0.49 3.86
C PRO A 85 -6.90 0.81 4.43
N SER A 86 -5.88 0.71 5.26
CA SER A 86 -5.06 1.85 5.66
C SER A 86 -3.78 1.87 4.85
N PHE A 87 -3.21 3.06 4.67
CA PHE A 87 -2.02 3.23 3.85
C PHE A 87 -0.88 3.80 4.66
N LYS A 88 0.33 3.43 4.29
CA LYS A 88 1.56 3.96 4.87
C LYS A 88 2.52 4.29 3.74
N ILE A 89 3.43 5.22 4.02
CA ILE A 89 4.50 5.60 3.11
C ILE A 89 5.82 5.35 3.82
N TYR A 90 6.72 4.62 3.15
CA TYR A 90 8.05 4.39 3.68
C TYR A 90 9.05 5.30 2.97
N ASP A 91 9.67 6.18 3.77
CA ASP A 91 10.73 7.07 3.31
C ASP A 91 12.06 6.32 3.41
N THR A 92 12.54 5.83 2.29
CA THR A 92 13.74 4.97 2.25
C THR A 92 14.99 5.73 2.69
N SER A 93 15.14 6.98 2.29
CA SER A 93 16.35 7.74 2.61
C SER A 93 16.48 8.05 4.10
N ASN A 94 15.37 8.23 4.80
CA ASN A 94 15.37 8.50 6.24
C ASN A 94 14.98 7.28 7.08
N THR A 95 14.63 6.17 6.45
CA THR A 95 14.18 4.94 7.11
C THR A 95 13.02 5.17 8.07
N ILE A 96 12.04 5.97 7.63
CA ILE A 96 10.85 6.31 8.42
C ILE A 96 9.61 5.77 7.75
N LEU A 97 8.79 5.05 8.52
CA LEU A 97 7.47 4.61 8.08
C LEU A 97 6.43 5.58 8.61
N TYR A 98 5.73 6.24 7.69
CA TYR A 98 4.68 7.20 8.00
C TYR A 98 3.31 6.57 7.85
N ASP A 99 2.41 6.87 8.77
CA ASP A 99 0.98 6.69 8.52
C ASP A 99 0.54 7.76 7.52
N ALA A 100 -0.29 7.37 6.57
CA ALA A 100 -0.73 8.27 5.51
C ALA A 100 -2.25 8.35 5.47
N ILE A 101 -2.76 9.51 5.06
CA ILE A 101 -4.19 9.76 4.96
C ILE A 101 -4.52 9.95 3.49
N SER A 102 -5.51 9.21 3.00
CA SER A 102 -6.02 9.35 1.65
C SER A 102 -7.11 10.42 1.61
N SER A 103 -7.18 11.14 0.50
CA SER A 103 -8.20 12.18 0.29
C SER A 103 -9.61 11.60 0.10
N SER A 104 -9.71 10.32 -0.22
CA SER A 104 -10.98 9.60 -0.32
C SER A 104 -10.86 8.25 0.35
N ASN A 105 -11.96 7.80 0.97
CA ASN A 105 -12.02 6.48 1.59
C ASN A 105 -12.82 5.56 0.67
N ILE A 106 -12.13 4.66 -0.03
CA ILE A 106 -12.78 3.74 -0.95
C ILE A 106 -12.64 2.33 -0.41
N LEU A 107 -13.78 1.71 -0.11
CA LEU A 107 -13.82 0.36 0.45
C LEU A 107 -13.28 -0.65 -0.54
N TRP A 108 -12.60 -1.66 -0.01
CA TRP A 108 -12.00 -2.72 -0.81
C TRP A 108 -13.08 -3.63 -1.41
N GLN A 109 -12.95 -3.90 -2.71
CA GLN A 109 -13.77 -4.87 -3.44
C GLN A 109 -12.88 -5.61 -4.42
N ASP A 110 -12.99 -6.94 -4.46
CA ASP A 110 -12.23 -7.74 -5.41
C ASP A 110 -12.50 -7.29 -6.85
N GLY A 111 -11.42 -7.16 -7.62
CA GLY A 111 -11.48 -6.79 -9.03
C GLY A 111 -11.68 -5.31 -9.30
N SER A 112 -11.70 -4.46 -8.28
CA SER A 112 -11.96 -3.03 -8.46
C SER A 112 -10.68 -2.24 -8.76
N PHE A 113 -10.87 -1.10 -9.45
CA PHE A 113 -9.85 -0.10 -9.71
C PHE A 113 -10.30 1.19 -9.03
N ASN A 114 -9.50 1.68 -8.09
CA ASN A 114 -9.91 2.76 -7.18
C ASN A 114 -8.96 3.93 -7.34
N GLN A 115 -9.48 5.06 -7.83
CA GLN A 115 -8.69 6.27 -8.03
C GLN A 115 -8.82 7.18 -6.83
N ILE A 116 -7.70 7.53 -6.22
CA ILE A 116 -7.61 8.47 -5.11
C ILE A 116 -6.72 9.61 -5.54
N GLU A 117 -7.13 10.85 -5.25
CA GLU A 117 -6.38 12.02 -5.70
C GLU A 117 -5.07 12.14 -4.94
N ILE A 118 -5.11 12.15 -3.59
CA ILE A 118 -3.93 12.43 -2.78
C ILE A 118 -3.80 11.40 -1.66
N LEU A 119 -2.57 10.92 -1.46
CA LEU A 119 -2.14 10.21 -0.27
C LEU A 119 -1.05 11.05 0.38
N ASN A 120 -1.26 11.48 1.63
CA ASN A 120 -0.34 12.40 2.30
C ASN A 120 0.01 11.91 3.70
N ALA A 121 1.29 11.91 4.01
CA ALA A 121 1.84 11.64 5.33
C ALA A 121 2.42 12.92 5.94
N GLU A 122 2.32 13.01 7.25
CA GLU A 122 2.88 14.14 8.01
C GLU A 122 3.75 13.67 9.16
#